data_3b09d1cb7b523e07abb5f6c83198efb8
#
_entry.id   3b09d1cb7b523e07abb5f6c83198efb8
#
_cell.length_a   1.000
_cell.length_b   1.000
_cell.length_c   1.000
_cell.angle_alpha   90.00
_cell.angle_beta   90.00
_cell.angle_gamma   90.00
#
_symmetry.space_group_name_H-M   'P 1'
#
loop_
_entity.id
_entity.type
_entity.pdbx_description
1 polymer ?
#
loop_
_entity_poly.entity_id
_entity_poly.type
_entity_poly.pdbx_seq_one_letter_code
_entity_poly.pdbx_strand_id
1 'polypeptide(L)'
;VGSEMCIRDRKIYENRVFDSKGVADPSVEIKFGPNIKDWPKMSALPENMILKVVSEIHDPVTTTDELIPSGETSSYRSNPLGLAEFTLSRKDPAYVGRAKEVRAAQEAVEANSNPVEALAELAPVIDAIHAKYADVTNENIGIGSTIFAVKPGDGSAREQAASCQKVLGGWANIANEYATKRYRSNLINWGMLPFLIKEGELPFANGDYLFFPQIRKAVEEKDDVIQGLSLIHISEPTRLRCIS
;
A
#
# COMPACT_ATOMS: atom_id res chain seq x y z
N VAL A 1 27.85 32.38 -39.21
CA VAL A 1 26.46 31.97 -38.89
C VAL A 1 26.45 30.80 -37.89
N GLY A 2 27.36 29.82 -38.01
CA GLY A 2 27.43 28.69 -37.06
C GLY A 2 27.90 29.06 -35.65
N SER A 3 28.81 30.02 -35.51
CA SER A 3 29.40 30.45 -34.24
C SER A 3 28.40 31.22 -33.35
N GLU A 4 27.51 32.03 -33.94
CA GLU A 4 26.55 32.81 -33.18
C GLU A 4 25.43 31.94 -32.61
N MET A 5 25.01 30.89 -33.35
CA MET A 5 23.99 29.94 -32.88
C MET A 5 24.52 29.13 -31.68
N CYS A 6 25.76 28.64 -31.75
CA CYS A 6 26.39 27.94 -30.63
C CYS A 6 26.57 28.81 -29.38
N ILE A 7 26.92 30.11 -29.55
CA ILE A 7 27.06 31.05 -28.44
C ILE A 7 25.71 31.34 -27.79
N ARG A 8 24.65 31.45 -28.58
CA ARG A 8 23.28 31.68 -28.10
C ARG A 8 22.74 30.47 -27.31
N ASP A 9 22.97 29.29 -27.84
CA ASP A 9 22.59 28.04 -27.16
C ASP A 9 23.33 27.86 -25.85
N ARG A 10 24.63 28.12 -25.82
CA ARG A 10 25.46 28.08 -24.61
C ARG A 10 24.95 29.04 -23.53
N LYS A 11 24.62 30.29 -23.89
CA LYS A 11 24.04 31.25 -22.94
C LYS A 11 22.69 30.82 -22.41
N ILE A 12 21.85 30.16 -23.22
CA ILE A 12 20.59 29.61 -22.77
C ILE A 12 20.78 28.48 -21.75
N TYR A 13 21.75 27.61 -21.96
CA TYR A 13 22.14 26.57 -20.99
C TYR A 13 22.71 27.17 -19.71
N GLU A 14 23.64 28.08 -19.80
CA GLU A 14 24.25 28.76 -18.66
C GLU A 14 23.20 29.47 -17.77
N ASN A 15 22.15 30.02 -18.36
CA ASN A 15 21.06 30.65 -17.63
C ASN A 15 20.07 29.69 -17.00
N ARG A 16 20.08 28.37 -17.36
CA ARG A 16 19.18 27.36 -16.85
C ARG A 16 19.84 26.45 -15.82
N VAL A 17 21.16 26.44 -15.75
CA VAL A 17 21.92 25.59 -14.85
C VAL A 17 22.54 26.47 -13.77
N PHE A 18 22.14 26.22 -12.53
CA PHE A 18 22.85 26.76 -11.38
C PHE A 18 24.13 25.93 -11.15
N ASP A 19 25.29 26.55 -11.33
CA ASP A 19 26.57 25.94 -11.07
C ASP A 19 27.11 26.47 -9.74
N SER A 20 27.03 25.68 -8.69
CA SER A 20 27.61 25.97 -7.38
C SER A 20 29.14 25.82 -7.34
N LYS A 21 29.78 25.36 -8.46
CA LYS A 21 31.21 25.05 -8.54
C LYS A 21 31.70 24.11 -7.42
N GLY A 22 30.80 23.24 -6.95
CA GLY A 22 31.09 22.31 -5.86
C GLY A 22 31.14 22.92 -4.46
N VAL A 23 30.78 24.21 -4.33
CA VAL A 23 30.70 24.88 -3.02
C VAL A 23 29.30 24.74 -2.44
N ALA A 24 29.21 24.16 -1.25
CA ALA A 24 27.93 24.08 -0.53
C ALA A 24 27.54 25.45 0.04
N ASP A 25 26.32 25.88 -0.17
CA ASP A 25 25.77 27.08 0.43
C ASP A 25 24.62 26.68 1.40
N PRO A 26 24.89 26.66 2.72
CA PRO A 26 23.87 26.27 3.72
C PRO A 26 22.73 27.30 3.88
N SER A 27 22.85 28.48 3.27
CA SER A 27 21.80 29.50 3.29
C SER A 27 20.71 29.28 2.25
N VAL A 28 20.92 28.35 1.31
CA VAL A 28 19.94 28.06 0.25
C VAL A 28 18.75 27.30 0.83
N GLU A 29 17.60 27.92 0.78
CA GLU A 29 16.33 27.30 1.16
C GLU A 29 15.80 26.40 0.04
N ILE A 30 15.45 25.17 0.38
CA ILE A 30 14.78 24.26 -0.54
C ILE A 30 13.29 24.61 -0.60
N LYS A 31 12.82 25.05 -1.76
CA LYS A 31 11.40 25.32 -2.01
C LYS A 31 10.83 24.29 -2.95
N PHE A 32 9.82 23.55 -2.46
CA PHE A 32 9.10 22.61 -3.29
C PHE A 32 8.20 23.33 -4.30
N GLY A 33 8.14 22.80 -5.51
CA GLY A 33 7.14 23.21 -6.50
C GLY A 33 5.70 22.83 -6.04
N PRO A 34 4.66 23.35 -6.69
CA PRO A 34 3.27 23.18 -6.25
C PRO A 34 2.80 21.70 -6.23
N ASN A 35 3.39 20.85 -7.05
CA ASN A 35 3.05 19.43 -7.16
C ASN A 35 4.01 18.51 -6.42
N ILE A 36 4.94 19.04 -5.63
CA ILE A 36 5.88 18.26 -4.84
C ILE A 36 5.39 18.26 -3.38
N LYS A 37 5.13 17.08 -2.85
CA LYS A 37 4.68 16.86 -1.47
C LYS A 37 5.51 15.77 -0.82
N ASP A 38 5.69 15.89 0.48
CA ASP A 38 6.35 14.85 1.27
C ASP A 38 5.51 13.56 1.31
N TRP A 39 6.18 12.44 1.55
CA TRP A 39 5.54 11.19 1.84
C TRP A 39 4.79 11.26 3.17
N PRO A 40 3.57 10.69 3.24
CA PRO A 40 2.89 10.58 4.52
C PRO A 40 3.64 9.62 5.45
N LYS A 41 3.41 9.75 6.76
CA LYS A 41 3.92 8.79 7.73
C LYS A 41 3.43 7.39 7.38
N MET A 42 4.34 6.43 7.38
CA MET A 42 4.04 5.02 7.12
C MET A 42 4.05 4.25 8.45
N SER A 43 3.00 3.47 8.67
CA SER A 43 2.91 2.59 9.83
C SER A 43 3.87 1.41 9.72
N ALA A 44 4.52 1.06 10.82
CA ALA A 44 5.33 -0.17 10.91
C ALA A 44 4.43 -1.41 10.97
N LEU A 45 4.98 -2.57 10.61
CA LEU A 45 4.27 -3.84 10.77
C LEU A 45 3.94 -4.08 12.25
N PRO A 46 2.67 -4.27 12.61
CA PRO A 46 2.27 -4.51 14.01
C PRO A 46 2.65 -5.92 14.45
N GLU A 47 2.52 -6.19 15.74
CA GLU A 47 2.66 -7.54 16.28
C GLU A 47 1.52 -8.46 15.78
N ASN A 48 0.30 -7.96 15.88
CA ASN A 48 -0.90 -8.62 15.39
C ASN A 48 -1.58 -7.72 14.36
N MET A 49 -2.10 -8.28 13.27
CA MET A 49 -2.61 -7.52 12.14
C MET A 49 -4.04 -7.88 11.80
N ILE A 50 -4.88 -6.86 11.67
CA ILE A 50 -6.18 -6.96 11.03
C ILE A 50 -6.06 -6.42 9.61
N LEU A 51 -6.53 -7.15 8.62
CA LEU A 51 -6.68 -6.69 7.24
C LEU A 51 -8.14 -6.66 6.85
N LYS A 52 -8.62 -5.50 6.39
CA LYS A 52 -9.90 -5.40 5.68
C LYS A 52 -9.66 -5.64 4.19
N VAL A 53 -10.41 -6.55 3.60
CA VAL A 53 -10.44 -6.74 2.15
C VAL A 53 -11.25 -5.59 1.54
N VAL A 54 -10.58 -4.69 0.82
CA VAL A 54 -11.20 -3.46 0.29
C VAL A 54 -11.40 -3.47 -1.22
N SER A 55 -10.90 -4.49 -1.90
CA SER A 55 -11.19 -4.75 -3.31
C SER A 55 -10.94 -6.21 -3.66
N GLU A 56 -11.72 -6.73 -4.59
CA GLU A 56 -11.66 -8.11 -5.08
C GLU A 56 -11.75 -8.10 -6.60
N ILE A 57 -10.67 -8.57 -7.27
CA ILE A 57 -10.52 -8.49 -8.72
C ILE A 57 -10.33 -9.90 -9.29
N HIS A 58 -11.31 -10.36 -10.04
CA HIS A 58 -11.35 -11.71 -10.61
C HIS A 58 -10.88 -11.81 -12.06
N ASP A 59 -10.42 -10.71 -12.65
CA ASP A 59 -9.83 -10.76 -13.99
C ASP A 59 -8.59 -11.66 -13.98
N PRO A 60 -8.38 -12.45 -15.07
CA PRO A 60 -7.26 -13.39 -15.15
C PRO A 60 -5.89 -12.73 -14.93
N VAL A 61 -5.75 -11.47 -15.34
CA VAL A 61 -4.55 -10.65 -15.15
C VAL A 61 -4.99 -9.23 -14.83
N THR A 62 -4.38 -8.62 -13.82
CA THR A 62 -4.57 -7.20 -13.49
C THR A 62 -3.29 -6.45 -13.80
N THR A 63 -3.37 -5.51 -14.73
CA THR A 63 -2.23 -4.72 -15.17
C THR A 63 -1.87 -3.63 -14.16
N THR A 64 -0.63 -3.16 -14.20
CA THR A 64 -0.21 -2.01 -13.39
C THR A 64 -0.94 -0.73 -13.76
N ASP A 65 -1.43 -0.59 -15.00
CA ASP A 65 -2.21 0.57 -15.44
C ASP A 65 -3.66 0.53 -14.92
N GLU A 66 -4.19 -0.66 -14.63
CA GLU A 66 -5.46 -0.83 -13.91
C GLU A 66 -5.30 -0.56 -12.41
N LEU A 67 -4.15 -0.94 -11.83
CA LEU A 67 -3.83 -0.63 -10.44
C LEU A 67 -3.59 0.87 -10.24
N ILE A 68 -2.86 1.50 -11.15
CA ILE A 68 -2.60 2.94 -11.16
C ILE A 68 -2.44 3.45 -12.61
N PRO A 69 -3.31 4.31 -13.13
CA PRO A 69 -3.23 4.80 -14.51
C PRO A 69 -2.09 5.81 -14.69
N SER A 70 -0.87 5.30 -14.80
CA SER A 70 0.38 6.07 -14.73
C SER A 70 0.55 7.13 -15.83
N GLY A 71 -0.07 6.94 -16.98
CA GLY A 71 -0.06 7.92 -18.08
C GLY A 71 -0.82 9.20 -17.72
N GLU A 72 -2.04 9.06 -17.23
CA GLU A 72 -2.94 10.18 -16.88
C GLU A 72 -2.48 10.92 -15.61
N THR A 73 -1.78 10.21 -14.73
CA THR A 73 -1.38 10.73 -13.42
C THR A 73 0.07 11.21 -13.36
N SER A 74 0.69 11.40 -14.53
CA SER A 74 2.11 11.77 -14.61
C SER A 74 2.47 13.07 -13.87
N SER A 75 1.56 14.04 -13.78
CA SER A 75 1.75 15.29 -13.05
C SER A 75 1.76 15.12 -11.52
N TYR A 76 1.27 14.02 -11.00
CA TYR A 76 1.20 13.72 -9.56
C TYR A 76 2.34 12.86 -9.04
N ARG A 77 3.33 12.49 -9.87
CA ARG A 77 4.42 11.57 -9.48
C ARG A 77 5.21 12.00 -8.25
N SER A 78 5.31 13.29 -8.01
CA SER A 78 5.99 13.87 -6.84
C SER A 78 5.01 14.27 -5.72
N ASN A 79 3.76 13.82 -5.79
CA ASN A 79 2.74 14.02 -4.78
C ASN A 79 2.08 12.67 -4.44
N PRO A 80 2.64 11.92 -3.48
CA PRO A 80 2.20 10.55 -3.18
C PRO A 80 0.72 10.44 -2.84
N LEU A 81 0.20 11.35 -2.02
CA LEU A 81 -1.22 11.37 -1.66
C LEU A 81 -2.10 11.69 -2.87
N GLY A 82 -1.72 12.70 -3.67
CA GLY A 82 -2.46 13.06 -4.88
C GLY A 82 -2.44 11.94 -5.93
N LEU A 83 -1.32 11.24 -6.08
CA LEU A 83 -1.22 10.09 -6.97
C LEU A 83 -2.10 8.93 -6.50
N ALA A 84 -2.10 8.65 -5.20
CA ALA A 84 -2.84 7.54 -4.61
C ALA A 84 -4.37 7.65 -4.80
N GLU A 85 -4.91 8.86 -4.98
CA GLU A 85 -6.34 9.08 -5.29
C GLU A 85 -6.81 8.39 -6.57
N PHE A 86 -5.89 8.04 -7.46
CA PHE A 86 -6.20 7.35 -8.72
C PHE A 86 -6.04 5.83 -8.65
N THR A 87 -5.69 5.29 -7.48
CA THR A 87 -5.51 3.84 -7.30
C THR A 87 -6.82 3.11 -7.61
N LEU A 88 -6.75 2.11 -8.50
CA LEU A 88 -7.88 1.32 -8.99
C LEU A 88 -9.04 2.14 -9.60
N SER A 89 -8.83 3.40 -9.95
CA SER A 89 -9.88 4.30 -10.43
C SER A 89 -10.65 3.77 -11.64
N ARG A 90 -10.01 2.96 -12.48
CA ARG A 90 -10.62 2.33 -13.66
C ARG A 90 -11.28 0.99 -13.38
N LYS A 91 -10.90 0.32 -12.29
CA LYS A 91 -11.34 -1.06 -11.97
C LYS A 91 -12.35 -1.07 -10.83
N ASP A 92 -12.06 -0.34 -9.79
CA ASP A 92 -12.86 -0.25 -8.58
C ASP A 92 -12.80 1.19 -8.01
N PRO A 93 -13.58 2.12 -8.55
CA PRO A 93 -13.53 3.53 -8.14
C PRO A 93 -13.83 3.78 -6.66
N ALA A 94 -14.51 2.86 -5.98
CA ALA A 94 -14.82 2.96 -4.56
C ALA A 94 -13.66 2.51 -3.65
N TYR A 95 -12.62 1.87 -4.21
CA TYR A 95 -11.46 1.39 -3.46
C TYR A 95 -10.82 2.46 -2.58
N VAL A 96 -10.55 3.64 -3.14
CA VAL A 96 -9.87 4.73 -2.41
C VAL A 96 -10.65 5.15 -1.16
N GLY A 97 -11.97 5.26 -1.28
CA GLY A 97 -12.83 5.59 -0.14
C GLY A 97 -12.73 4.55 0.97
N ARG A 98 -12.89 3.27 0.63
CA ARG A 98 -12.80 2.16 1.59
C ARG A 98 -11.42 2.05 2.23
N ALA A 99 -10.35 2.23 1.46
CA ALA A 99 -8.98 2.19 1.97
C ALA A 99 -8.69 3.34 2.95
N LYS A 100 -9.20 4.55 2.67
CA LYS A 100 -9.07 5.71 3.57
C LYS A 100 -9.78 5.51 4.90
N GLU A 101 -10.96 4.86 4.92
CA GLU A 101 -11.66 4.53 6.17
C GLU A 101 -10.81 3.61 7.05
N VAL A 102 -10.19 2.58 6.44
CA VAL A 102 -9.28 1.67 7.16
C VAL A 102 -8.04 2.41 7.65
N ARG A 103 -7.48 3.30 6.84
CA ARG A 103 -6.34 4.13 7.23
C ARG A 103 -6.68 5.03 8.41
N ALA A 104 -7.86 5.66 8.43
CA ALA A 104 -8.32 6.48 9.53
C ALA A 104 -8.42 5.68 10.85
N ALA A 105 -8.86 4.40 10.78
CA ALA A 105 -8.88 3.52 11.94
C ALA A 105 -7.45 3.22 12.47
N GLN A 106 -6.48 3.01 11.57
CA GLN A 106 -5.08 2.85 11.97
C GLN A 106 -4.48 4.13 12.58
N GLU A 107 -4.79 5.28 12.02
CA GLU A 107 -4.35 6.56 12.57
C GLU A 107 -4.92 6.80 13.98
N ALA A 108 -6.16 6.34 14.25
CA ALA A 108 -6.74 6.36 15.59
C ALA A 108 -5.99 5.44 16.55
N VAL A 109 -5.62 4.22 16.14
CA VAL A 109 -4.77 3.31 16.94
C VAL A 109 -3.43 3.99 17.29
N GLU A 110 -2.76 4.59 16.33
CA GLU A 110 -1.47 5.27 16.53
C GLU A 110 -1.57 6.51 17.43
N ALA A 111 -2.75 7.14 17.46
CA ALA A 111 -3.07 8.25 18.36
C ALA A 111 -3.55 7.81 19.76
N ASN A 112 -3.51 6.49 20.06
CA ASN A 112 -4.10 5.89 21.26
C ASN A 112 -5.59 6.24 21.46
N SER A 113 -6.31 6.40 20.34
CA SER A 113 -7.75 6.62 20.29
C SER A 113 -8.48 5.32 19.93
N ASN A 114 -9.80 5.29 20.11
CA ASN A 114 -10.58 4.09 19.77
C ASN A 114 -10.79 3.99 18.25
N PRO A 115 -10.26 2.94 17.57
CA PRO A 115 -10.44 2.78 16.13
C PRO A 115 -11.90 2.56 15.69
N VAL A 116 -12.77 2.11 16.61
CA VAL A 116 -14.21 1.92 16.37
C VAL A 116 -14.93 3.25 16.09
N GLU A 117 -14.42 4.37 16.62
CA GLU A 117 -14.98 5.70 16.34
C GLU A 117 -14.75 6.11 14.86
N ALA A 118 -13.61 5.71 14.30
CA ALA A 118 -13.29 5.95 12.89
C ALA A 118 -13.96 4.94 11.95
N LEU A 119 -14.14 3.69 12.41
CA LEU A 119 -14.70 2.58 11.61
C LEU A 119 -15.55 1.66 12.51
N ALA A 120 -16.84 1.98 12.63
CA ALA A 120 -17.75 1.35 13.58
C ALA A 120 -17.89 -0.19 13.42
N GLU A 121 -17.73 -0.69 12.20
CA GLU A 121 -17.79 -2.14 11.89
C GLU A 121 -16.62 -2.95 12.48
N LEU A 122 -15.59 -2.29 13.00
CA LEU A 122 -14.50 -2.96 13.72
C LEU A 122 -14.91 -3.46 15.11
N ALA A 123 -15.98 -2.96 15.71
CA ALA A 123 -16.39 -3.35 17.06
C ALA A 123 -16.57 -4.87 17.20
N PRO A 124 -17.43 -5.54 16.41
CA PRO A 124 -17.59 -6.99 16.51
C PRO A 124 -16.32 -7.77 16.15
N VAL A 125 -15.47 -7.21 15.29
CA VAL A 125 -14.19 -7.81 14.88
C VAL A 125 -13.23 -7.85 16.06
N ILE A 126 -13.05 -6.73 16.74
CA ILE A 126 -12.16 -6.59 17.90
C ILE A 126 -12.69 -7.45 19.07
N ASP A 127 -13.99 -7.45 19.32
CA ASP A 127 -14.63 -8.28 20.34
C ASP A 127 -14.37 -9.78 20.10
N ALA A 128 -14.52 -10.23 18.85
CA ALA A 128 -14.23 -11.61 18.47
C ALA A 128 -12.75 -12.00 18.64
N ILE A 129 -11.84 -11.07 18.36
CA ILE A 129 -10.40 -11.28 18.57
C ILE A 129 -10.10 -11.39 20.07
N HIS A 130 -10.57 -10.46 20.89
CA HIS A 130 -10.34 -10.46 22.33
C HIS A 130 -10.93 -11.69 23.01
N ALA A 131 -12.08 -12.20 22.54
CA ALA A 131 -12.68 -13.41 23.05
C ALA A 131 -11.80 -14.67 22.82
N LYS A 132 -10.99 -14.68 21.77
CA LYS A 132 -10.19 -15.85 21.37
C LYS A 132 -8.70 -15.70 21.74
N TYR A 133 -8.19 -14.46 21.77
CA TYR A 133 -6.79 -14.13 22.00
C TYR A 133 -6.69 -13.12 23.12
N ALA A 134 -6.51 -13.59 24.35
CA ALA A 134 -6.47 -12.75 25.55
C ALA A 134 -5.22 -11.86 25.67
N ASP A 135 -4.16 -12.19 24.92
CA ASP A 135 -2.90 -11.45 24.83
C ASP A 135 -2.92 -10.33 23.78
N VAL A 136 -3.95 -10.29 22.93
CA VAL A 136 -4.14 -9.24 21.93
C VAL A 136 -4.86 -8.05 22.56
N THR A 137 -4.24 -6.88 22.45
CA THR A 137 -4.75 -5.61 22.99
C THR A 137 -4.73 -4.54 21.90
N ASN A 138 -5.38 -3.41 22.14
CA ASN A 138 -5.36 -2.29 21.20
C ASN A 138 -3.94 -1.70 21.00
N GLU A 139 -2.99 -1.98 21.88
CA GLU A 139 -1.62 -1.49 21.78
C GLU A 139 -0.74 -2.34 20.86
N ASN A 140 -1.05 -3.65 20.71
CA ASN A 140 -0.25 -4.57 19.91
C ASN A 140 -0.94 -5.02 18.61
N ILE A 141 -2.07 -4.40 18.29
CA ILE A 141 -2.82 -4.64 17.06
C ILE A 141 -2.64 -3.48 16.08
N GLY A 142 -2.63 -3.80 14.79
CA GLY A 142 -2.68 -2.80 13.73
C GLY A 142 -3.71 -3.18 12.68
N ILE A 143 -4.22 -2.15 12.01
CA ILE A 143 -5.34 -2.26 11.07
C ILE A 143 -4.89 -1.76 9.71
N GLY A 144 -4.91 -2.63 8.71
CA GLY A 144 -4.55 -2.29 7.33
C GLY A 144 -5.58 -2.77 6.32
N SER A 145 -5.42 -2.33 5.09
CA SER A 145 -6.22 -2.82 3.97
C SER A 145 -5.44 -3.82 3.12
N THR A 146 -6.19 -4.67 2.42
CA THR A 146 -5.66 -5.59 1.41
C THR A 146 -6.58 -5.62 0.20
N ILE A 147 -6.02 -5.98 -0.95
CA ILE A 147 -6.78 -6.35 -2.13
C ILE A 147 -6.57 -7.84 -2.42
N PHE A 148 -7.57 -8.46 -3.03
CA PHE A 148 -7.41 -9.72 -3.74
C PHE A 148 -7.38 -9.46 -5.24
N ALA A 149 -6.47 -10.11 -5.95
CA ALA A 149 -6.47 -10.16 -7.41
C ALA A 149 -5.87 -11.49 -7.88
N VAL A 150 -6.44 -12.07 -8.95
CA VAL A 150 -5.99 -13.38 -9.47
C VAL A 150 -4.50 -13.33 -9.83
N LYS A 151 -4.09 -12.38 -10.67
CA LYS A 151 -2.69 -12.24 -11.11
C LYS A 151 -2.32 -10.77 -11.32
N PRO A 152 -2.04 -10.02 -10.25
CA PRO A 152 -1.75 -8.60 -10.33
C PRO A 152 -0.30 -8.30 -10.72
N GLY A 153 -0.09 -7.11 -11.32
CA GLY A 153 1.24 -6.50 -11.46
C GLY A 153 1.89 -6.72 -12.83
N ASP A 154 1.12 -7.00 -13.86
CA ASP A 154 1.62 -6.99 -15.23
C ASP A 154 1.75 -5.56 -15.76
N GLY A 155 2.92 -5.18 -16.25
CA GLY A 155 3.17 -3.83 -16.77
C GLY A 155 4.46 -3.19 -16.23
N SER A 156 4.62 -1.88 -16.41
CA SER A 156 5.84 -1.13 -16.08
C SER A 156 5.75 -0.28 -14.81
N ALA A 157 4.58 0.22 -14.44
CA ALA A 157 4.37 1.11 -13.30
C ALA A 157 4.24 0.36 -11.94
N ARG A 158 5.05 -0.66 -11.72
CA ARG A 158 4.95 -1.60 -10.58
C ARG A 158 5.21 -0.95 -9.24
N GLU A 159 6.15 -0.04 -9.20
CA GLU A 159 6.51 0.70 -7.99
C GLU A 159 5.32 1.58 -7.54
N GLN A 160 4.76 2.37 -8.46
CA GLN A 160 3.61 3.23 -8.15
C GLN A 160 2.36 2.41 -7.80
N ALA A 161 2.15 1.26 -8.46
CA ALA A 161 1.07 0.35 -8.13
C ALA A 161 1.16 -0.20 -6.69
N ALA A 162 2.35 -0.37 -6.14
CA ALA A 162 2.58 -0.76 -4.75
C ALA A 162 2.53 0.43 -3.79
N SER A 163 3.29 1.50 -4.08
CA SER A 163 3.40 2.67 -3.20
C SER A 163 2.08 3.39 -2.99
N CYS A 164 1.24 3.51 -4.01
CA CYS A 164 -0.07 4.13 -3.89
C CYS A 164 -1.01 3.36 -2.96
N GLN A 165 -1.00 2.04 -3.01
CA GLN A 165 -1.75 1.22 -2.06
C GLN A 165 -1.22 1.41 -0.62
N LYS A 166 0.12 1.43 -0.45
CA LYS A 166 0.74 1.66 0.86
C LYS A 166 0.35 3.01 1.45
N VAL A 167 0.37 4.06 0.63
CA VAL A 167 -0.03 5.42 1.02
C VAL A 167 -1.47 5.48 1.52
N LEU A 168 -2.35 4.67 0.96
CA LEU A 168 -3.76 4.55 1.37
C LEU A 168 -3.98 3.59 2.56
N GLY A 169 -2.92 3.08 3.18
CA GLY A 169 -3.04 2.14 4.30
C GLY A 169 -3.06 0.67 3.90
N GLY A 170 -2.63 0.34 2.68
CA GLY A 170 -2.44 -1.04 2.24
C GLY A 170 -1.26 -1.70 2.94
N TRP A 171 -1.46 -2.90 3.50
CA TRP A 171 -0.42 -3.66 4.19
C TRP A 171 -0.12 -5.02 3.56
N ALA A 172 -1.02 -5.49 2.71
CA ALA A 172 -0.84 -6.73 1.99
C ALA A 172 -1.54 -6.71 0.64
N ASN A 173 -1.14 -7.61 -0.23
CA ASN A 173 -1.93 -8.08 -1.36
C ASN A 173 -2.09 -9.58 -1.25
N ILE A 174 -3.25 -10.08 -1.62
CA ILE A 174 -3.54 -11.51 -1.71
C ILE A 174 -3.76 -11.85 -3.18
N ALA A 175 -3.06 -12.86 -3.70
CA ALA A 175 -3.13 -13.25 -5.09
C ALA A 175 -3.08 -14.77 -5.26
N ASN A 176 -3.59 -15.30 -6.37
CA ASN A 176 -3.31 -16.68 -6.75
C ASN A 176 -1.89 -16.80 -7.31
N GLU A 177 -1.47 -15.80 -8.09
CA GLU A 177 -0.13 -15.68 -8.66
C GLU A 177 0.23 -14.19 -8.81
N TYR A 178 1.50 -13.84 -8.75
CA TYR A 178 1.96 -12.51 -9.14
C TYR A 178 2.47 -12.51 -10.58
N ALA A 179 1.96 -11.59 -11.41
CA ALA A 179 2.32 -11.50 -12.82
C ALA A 179 3.83 -11.30 -13.03
N THR A 180 4.49 -10.59 -12.12
CA THR A 180 5.94 -10.39 -12.18
C THR A 180 6.58 -10.45 -10.80
N LYS A 181 7.80 -10.99 -10.73
CA LYS A 181 8.64 -10.94 -9.51
C LYS A 181 8.91 -9.50 -9.07
N ARG A 182 9.00 -8.56 -10.02
CA ARG A 182 9.28 -7.15 -9.72
C ARG A 182 8.14 -6.46 -8.97
N TYR A 183 6.88 -6.74 -9.33
CA TYR A 183 5.75 -6.19 -8.59
C TYR A 183 5.73 -6.71 -7.16
N ARG A 184 5.94 -8.01 -6.97
CA ARG A 184 6.08 -8.61 -5.64
C ARG A 184 7.21 -7.96 -4.83
N SER A 185 8.39 -7.79 -5.44
CA SER A 185 9.51 -7.12 -4.78
C SER A 185 9.18 -5.66 -4.39
N ASN A 186 8.41 -4.95 -5.23
CA ASN A 186 7.97 -3.60 -4.89
C ASN A 186 7.01 -3.58 -3.70
N LEU A 187 6.10 -4.55 -3.58
CA LEU A 187 5.25 -4.68 -2.39
C LEU A 187 6.12 -4.83 -1.13
N ILE A 188 7.10 -5.74 -1.16
CA ILE A 188 8.03 -5.97 -0.05
C ILE A 188 8.83 -4.70 0.28
N ASN A 189 9.36 -4.01 -0.72
CA ASN A 189 10.14 -2.78 -0.53
C ASN A 189 9.33 -1.67 0.14
N TRP A 190 8.01 -1.64 -0.07
CA TRP A 190 7.08 -0.74 0.60
C TRP A 190 6.54 -1.27 1.93
N GLY A 191 7.07 -2.39 2.42
CA GLY A 191 6.63 -3.01 3.67
C GLY A 191 5.21 -3.59 3.59
N MET A 192 4.80 -4.03 2.41
CA MET A 192 3.56 -4.77 2.20
C MET A 192 3.83 -6.25 2.06
N LEU A 193 2.93 -7.08 2.57
CA LEU A 193 3.06 -8.54 2.54
C LEU A 193 2.41 -9.12 1.27
N PRO A 194 3.17 -9.78 0.39
CA PRO A 194 2.62 -10.47 -0.77
C PRO A 194 2.19 -11.88 -0.40
N PHE A 195 0.91 -12.07 -0.12
CA PHE A 195 0.35 -13.37 0.16
C PHE A 195 -0.06 -14.11 -1.11
N LEU A 196 0.07 -15.44 -1.08
CA LEU A 196 -0.52 -16.34 -2.06
C LEU A 196 -1.62 -17.19 -1.45
N ILE A 197 -2.71 -17.34 -2.18
CA ILE A 197 -3.79 -18.27 -1.88
C ILE A 197 -3.99 -19.23 -3.06
N LYS A 198 -4.35 -20.47 -2.79
CA LYS A 198 -4.64 -21.43 -3.86
C LYS A 198 -5.85 -20.97 -4.67
N GLU A 199 -5.85 -21.30 -5.95
CA GLU A 199 -7.03 -21.16 -6.79
C GLU A 199 -8.20 -21.97 -6.24
N GLY A 200 -9.41 -21.42 -6.36
CA GLY A 200 -10.63 -22.03 -5.88
C GLY A 200 -11.58 -21.00 -5.28
N GLU A 201 -12.50 -21.48 -4.46
CA GLU A 201 -13.41 -20.62 -3.71
C GLU A 201 -12.64 -19.84 -2.64
N LEU A 202 -12.80 -18.49 -2.64
CA LEU A 202 -12.16 -17.65 -1.65
C LEU A 202 -12.86 -17.78 -0.30
N PRO A 203 -12.10 -17.90 0.80
CA PRO A 203 -12.67 -17.97 2.14
C PRO A 203 -13.05 -16.59 2.71
N PHE A 204 -13.07 -15.57 1.88
CA PHE A 204 -13.42 -14.18 2.21
C PHE A 204 -13.97 -13.47 0.98
N ALA A 205 -14.65 -12.36 1.20
CA ALA A 205 -15.17 -11.47 0.18
C ALA A 205 -14.77 -10.01 0.46
N ASN A 206 -15.04 -9.12 -0.51
CA ASN A 206 -14.85 -7.69 -0.33
C ASN A 206 -15.66 -7.17 0.85
N GLY A 207 -14.99 -6.49 1.78
CA GLY A 207 -15.55 -6.02 3.05
C GLY A 207 -15.21 -6.89 4.25
N ASP A 208 -14.74 -8.12 4.04
CA ASP A 208 -14.39 -9.04 5.12
C ASP A 208 -13.11 -8.65 5.85
N TYR A 209 -12.99 -9.11 7.10
CA TYR A 209 -11.84 -8.91 7.95
C TYR A 209 -11.07 -10.20 8.16
N LEU A 210 -9.75 -10.11 7.98
CA LEU A 210 -8.80 -11.19 8.19
C LEU A 210 -7.88 -10.83 9.36
N PHE A 211 -7.72 -11.72 10.32
CA PHE A 211 -6.84 -11.52 11.46
C PHE A 211 -5.61 -12.41 11.39
N PHE A 212 -4.44 -11.83 11.60
CA PHE A 212 -3.14 -12.51 11.59
C PHE A 212 -2.46 -12.31 12.94
N PRO A 213 -2.58 -13.27 13.87
CA PRO A 213 -1.87 -13.20 15.13
C PRO A 213 -0.35 -13.37 14.92
N GLN A 214 0.44 -12.65 15.71
CA GLN A 214 1.91 -12.73 15.72
C GLN A 214 2.57 -12.58 14.33
N ILE A 215 2.00 -11.76 13.46
CA ILE A 215 2.46 -11.61 12.08
C ILE A 215 3.91 -11.12 12.01
N ARG A 216 4.34 -10.22 12.90
CA ARG A 216 5.72 -9.74 12.94
C ARG A 216 6.69 -10.88 13.18
N LYS A 217 6.40 -11.74 14.17
CA LYS A 217 7.20 -12.90 14.49
C LYS A 217 7.28 -13.88 13.32
N ALA A 218 6.15 -14.19 12.69
CA ALA A 218 6.10 -15.06 11.51
C ALA A 218 6.97 -14.54 10.36
N VAL A 219 6.99 -13.22 10.12
CA VAL A 219 7.85 -12.60 9.11
C VAL A 219 9.33 -12.65 9.51
N GLU A 220 9.66 -12.42 10.78
CA GLU A 220 11.04 -12.50 11.31
C GLU A 220 11.59 -13.94 11.23
N GLU A 221 10.77 -14.94 11.54
CA GLU A 221 11.10 -16.36 11.46
C GLU A 221 11.06 -16.90 10.03
N LYS A 222 10.61 -16.10 9.07
CA LYS A 222 10.46 -16.44 7.63
C LYS A 222 9.54 -17.63 7.40
N ASP A 223 8.42 -17.65 8.08
CA ASP A 223 7.42 -18.68 7.92
C ASP A 223 6.87 -18.68 6.48
N ASP A 224 6.93 -19.82 5.81
CA ASP A 224 6.41 -19.99 4.46
C ASP A 224 4.88 -19.93 4.41
N VAL A 225 4.22 -20.34 5.51
CA VAL A 225 2.76 -20.41 5.62
C VAL A 225 2.30 -19.67 6.85
N ILE A 226 1.50 -18.65 6.64
CA ILE A 226 0.89 -17.84 7.71
C ILE A 226 -0.60 -18.16 7.78
N GLN A 227 -1.09 -18.40 8.99
CA GLN A 227 -2.52 -18.64 9.22
C GLN A 227 -3.21 -17.31 9.48
N GLY A 228 -4.18 -16.98 8.63
CA GLY A 228 -5.14 -15.91 8.85
C GLY A 228 -6.49 -16.48 9.27
N LEU A 229 -7.23 -15.73 10.06
CA LEU A 229 -8.58 -16.08 10.47
C LEU A 229 -9.55 -15.14 9.79
N SER A 230 -10.52 -15.67 9.04
CA SER A 230 -11.66 -14.88 8.59
C SER A 230 -12.60 -14.66 9.78
N LEU A 231 -12.95 -13.42 10.08
CA LEU A 231 -13.71 -13.05 11.26
C LEU A 231 -15.22 -12.98 11.02
N ILE A 232 -15.65 -13.04 9.76
CA ILE A 232 -17.10 -13.11 9.42
C ILE A 232 -17.59 -14.55 9.40
N HIS A 233 -16.74 -15.49 9.01
CA HIS A 233 -17.01 -16.93 9.07
C HIS A 233 -16.09 -17.58 10.10
N ILE A 234 -16.35 -17.39 11.38
CA ILE A 234 -15.53 -17.77 12.56
C ILE A 234 -15.12 -19.27 12.60
N SER A 235 -15.44 -20.08 11.61
CA SER A 235 -15.36 -21.53 11.68
C SER A 235 -14.06 -22.15 11.16
N GLU A 236 -13.30 -21.51 10.26
CA GLU A 236 -12.08 -22.16 9.73
C GLU A 236 -10.89 -21.19 9.52
N PRO A 237 -9.67 -21.60 9.89
CA PRO A 237 -8.48 -20.80 9.62
C PRO A 237 -8.14 -20.81 8.13
N THR A 238 -8.04 -19.63 7.55
CA THR A 238 -7.53 -19.44 6.19
C THR A 238 -6.02 -19.55 6.19
N ARG A 239 -5.46 -20.43 5.36
CA ARG A 239 -4.00 -20.57 5.20
C ARG A 239 -3.53 -19.75 4.01
N LEU A 240 -2.72 -18.73 4.27
CA LEU A 240 -2.05 -17.94 3.26
C LEU A 240 -0.57 -18.28 3.24
N ARG A 241 0.01 -18.37 2.06
CA ARG A 241 1.45 -18.53 1.89
C ARG A 241 2.09 -17.16 1.75
N CYS A 242 2.95 -16.79 2.69
CA CYS A 242 3.82 -15.64 2.53
C CYS A 242 5.04 -16.01 1.68
N ILE A 243 5.40 -15.17 0.74
CA ILE A 243 6.59 -15.37 -0.08
C ILE A 243 7.61 -14.31 0.33
N SER A 244 8.64 -14.77 1.00
CA SER A 244 9.85 -14.01 1.31
C SER A 244 10.71 -13.73 0.06
#